data_0bc95c77b4141a4eef696110ca77812f
#
_entry.id   0bc95c77b4141a4eef696110ca77812f
#
_cell.length_a   1.000
_cell.length_b   1.000
_cell.length_c   1.000
_cell.angle_alpha   90.00
_cell.angle_beta   90.00
_cell.angle_gamma   90.00
#
_symmetry.space_group_name_H-M   'P 1'
#
loop_
_entity.id
_entity.type
_entity.pdbx_description
1 polymer ?
#
loop_
_entity_poly.entity_id
_entity_poly.type
_entity_poly.pdbx_seq_one_letter_code
_entity_poly.pdbx_strand_id
1 'polypeptide(L)'
;QAVACTGNYGARNGTPALLKPLTDSHLALGINRFIFQHDIVRHPEARGFMDYITMCQHYLQQGRPVVDIAVFHPSENPEQKNSYRAPRGYKYDLINKDALLKWNFEYSPKGKLPGNQDYRILVVSQPESSLSAEIKAKLEELREEGIVIIDKPYQAKNFSQYGIDPDVILPENMDYAHRLVLEATGRKDIYFLINQENKERQITATFRTGTSRIRQIVNLNLPAYGSVFVILSNRDDMQIISPAKLPLP
;
A
#
# COMPACT_ATOMS: atom_id res chain seq x y z
N GLN A 1 2.44 -12.44 -2.77
CA GLN A 1 3.76 -11.85 -2.49
C GLN A 1 4.25 -11.14 -3.74
N ALA A 2 4.69 -9.87 -3.61
CA ALA A 2 5.32 -9.12 -4.67
C ALA A 2 6.85 -9.20 -4.53
N VAL A 3 7.54 -9.30 -5.67
CA VAL A 3 9.00 -9.44 -5.73
C VAL A 3 9.58 -8.31 -6.56
N ALA A 4 10.65 -7.68 -6.09
CA ALA A 4 11.44 -6.73 -6.85
C ALA A 4 12.84 -7.28 -7.11
N CYS A 5 13.29 -7.15 -8.36
CA CYS A 5 14.67 -7.37 -8.75
C CYS A 5 15.41 -6.04 -8.77
N THR A 6 16.53 -5.95 -8.05
CA THR A 6 17.30 -4.71 -7.96
C THR A 6 18.37 -4.55 -9.05
N GLY A 7 18.36 -5.44 -10.07
CA GLY A 7 19.39 -5.53 -11.08
C GLY A 7 19.63 -4.30 -11.95
N ASN A 8 18.61 -3.50 -12.17
CA ASN A 8 18.69 -2.36 -13.10
C ASN A 8 18.84 -1.00 -12.42
N TYR A 9 19.01 -0.94 -11.13
CA TYR A 9 19.23 0.35 -10.44
C TYR A 9 20.69 0.80 -10.54
N GLY A 10 21.23 0.64 -11.73
CA GLY A 10 22.29 1.44 -12.37
C GLY A 10 23.64 1.55 -11.70
N ALA A 11 23.81 1.03 -10.52
CA ALA A 11 25.05 1.28 -9.83
C ALA A 11 25.83 -0.03 -9.63
N ARG A 12 26.80 -0.25 -10.47
CA ARG A 12 27.96 -1.11 -10.11
C ARG A 12 28.56 -0.72 -8.74
N ASN A 13 28.14 0.43 -8.19
CA ASN A 13 28.58 1.02 -6.94
C ASN A 13 27.41 1.33 -5.97
N GLY A 14 26.31 0.59 -6.03
CA GLY A 14 25.19 0.77 -5.11
C GLY A 14 25.59 0.50 -3.66
N THR A 15 25.57 1.53 -2.83
CA THR A 15 25.76 1.36 -1.38
C THR A 15 24.42 1.08 -0.70
N PRO A 16 24.40 0.44 0.46
CA PRO A 16 23.19 0.28 1.28
C PRO A 16 22.42 1.59 1.48
N ALA A 17 23.12 2.67 1.73
CA ALA A 17 22.58 4.00 1.91
C ALA A 17 21.81 4.52 0.68
N LEU A 18 22.33 4.32 -0.53
CA LEU A 18 21.66 4.70 -1.78
C LEU A 18 20.46 3.78 -2.09
N LEU A 19 20.55 2.51 -1.74
CA LEU A 19 19.48 1.53 -2.01
C LEU A 19 18.31 1.64 -1.04
N LYS A 20 18.55 2.11 0.20
CA LYS A 20 17.51 2.15 1.23
C LYS A 20 16.28 2.97 0.83
N PRO A 21 16.37 4.25 0.39
CA PRO A 21 15.18 5.03 0.03
C PRO A 21 14.35 4.38 -1.09
N LEU A 22 15.04 3.77 -2.05
CA LEU A 22 14.39 3.06 -3.14
C LEU A 22 13.69 1.79 -2.66
N THR A 23 14.36 1.01 -1.81
CA THR A 23 13.79 -0.19 -1.19
C THR A 23 12.57 0.16 -0.36
N ASP A 24 12.64 1.23 0.43
CA ASP A 24 11.53 1.73 1.24
C ASP A 24 10.33 2.11 0.37
N SER A 25 10.57 2.77 -0.76
CA SER A 25 9.50 3.11 -1.71
C SER A 25 8.83 1.85 -2.28
N HIS A 26 9.60 0.80 -2.58
CA HIS A 26 9.04 -0.47 -3.01
C HIS A 26 8.24 -1.18 -1.90
N LEU A 27 8.75 -1.15 -0.65
CA LEU A 27 8.04 -1.69 0.51
C LEU A 27 6.71 -0.95 0.74
N ALA A 28 6.69 0.38 0.60
CA ALA A 28 5.48 1.19 0.71
C ALA A 28 4.48 0.91 -0.41
N LEU A 29 4.93 0.47 -1.59
CA LEU A 29 4.09 -0.02 -2.68
C LEU A 29 3.57 -1.46 -2.48
N GLY A 30 3.95 -2.13 -1.38
CA GLY A 30 3.51 -3.48 -1.06
C GLY A 30 4.45 -4.59 -1.57
N ILE A 31 5.58 -4.25 -2.19
CA ILE A 31 6.61 -5.23 -2.52
C ILE A 31 7.27 -5.67 -1.21
N ASN A 32 7.28 -6.96 -0.93
CA ASN A 32 7.75 -7.50 0.34
C ASN A 32 8.73 -8.67 0.19
N ARG A 33 9.35 -8.79 -0.99
CA ARG A 33 10.45 -9.72 -1.26
C ARG A 33 11.41 -9.10 -2.26
N PHE A 34 12.71 -9.19 -2.00
CA PHE A 34 13.75 -8.64 -2.85
C PHE A 34 14.71 -9.73 -3.34
N ILE A 35 15.15 -9.59 -4.57
CA ILE A 35 16.22 -10.36 -5.18
C ILE A 35 17.32 -9.37 -5.57
N PHE A 36 18.47 -9.47 -4.92
CA PHE A 36 19.60 -8.61 -5.19
C PHE A 36 20.50 -9.24 -6.25
N GLN A 37 20.76 -8.52 -7.34
CA GLN A 37 21.61 -8.98 -8.46
C GLN A 37 23.02 -8.37 -8.41
N HIS A 38 23.32 -7.60 -7.37
CA HIS A 38 24.59 -6.91 -7.22
C HIS A 38 25.44 -7.49 -6.09
N ASP A 39 26.72 -7.16 -6.15
CA ASP A 39 27.68 -7.52 -5.11
C ASP A 39 27.47 -6.72 -3.79
N ILE A 40 26.22 -6.29 -3.54
CA ILE A 40 25.87 -5.58 -2.32
C ILE A 40 26.29 -6.34 -1.05
N VAL A 41 26.29 -7.66 -1.13
CA VAL A 41 26.70 -8.55 -0.02
C VAL A 41 28.17 -8.39 0.36
N ARG A 42 29.00 -7.82 -0.52
CA ARG A 42 30.42 -7.55 -0.26
C ARG A 42 30.67 -6.17 0.34
N HIS A 43 29.63 -5.32 0.40
CA HIS A 43 29.78 -3.99 0.99
C HIS A 43 29.95 -4.11 2.52
N PRO A 44 30.81 -3.31 3.18
CA PRO A 44 30.99 -3.36 4.64
C PRO A 44 29.69 -3.22 5.43
N GLU A 45 28.74 -2.43 4.94
CA GLU A 45 27.45 -2.19 5.58
C GLU A 45 26.35 -3.17 5.13
N ALA A 46 26.68 -4.16 4.30
CA ALA A 46 25.71 -5.10 3.74
C ALA A 46 24.90 -5.81 4.82
N ARG A 47 25.57 -6.23 5.91
CA ARG A 47 24.90 -6.95 7.00
C ARG A 47 23.78 -6.11 7.61
N GLY A 48 24.05 -4.86 7.98
CA GLY A 48 23.03 -3.96 8.55
C GLY A 48 21.86 -3.74 7.59
N PHE A 49 22.15 -3.62 6.29
CA PHE A 49 21.11 -3.48 5.28
C PHE A 49 20.26 -4.76 5.12
N MET A 50 20.88 -5.94 5.14
CA MET A 50 20.15 -7.22 5.09
C MET A 50 19.32 -7.45 6.35
N ASP A 51 19.83 -7.11 7.52
CA ASP A 51 19.08 -7.17 8.78
C ASP A 51 17.87 -6.23 8.72
N TYR A 52 18.04 -5.01 8.18
CA TYR A 52 16.96 -4.07 7.91
C TYR A 52 15.88 -4.67 7.00
N ILE A 53 16.26 -5.19 5.84
CA ILE A 53 15.35 -5.83 4.88
C ILE A 53 14.63 -7.01 5.53
N THR A 54 15.34 -7.84 6.26
CA THR A 54 14.78 -9.02 6.96
C THR A 54 13.69 -8.59 7.94
N MET A 55 13.94 -7.54 8.72
CA MET A 55 12.94 -7.01 9.64
C MET A 55 11.73 -6.43 8.90
N CYS A 56 11.95 -5.65 7.84
CA CYS A 56 10.85 -5.11 7.03
C CYS A 56 10.01 -6.24 6.42
N GLN A 57 10.64 -7.26 5.87
CA GLN A 57 9.93 -8.42 5.31
C GLN A 57 9.19 -9.20 6.39
N HIS A 58 9.77 -9.37 7.58
CA HIS A 58 9.10 -10.04 8.70
C HIS A 58 7.75 -9.42 9.02
N TYR A 59 7.68 -8.10 9.11
CA TYR A 59 6.41 -7.41 9.38
C TYR A 59 5.49 -7.33 8.16
N LEU A 60 6.02 -7.02 6.99
CA LEU A 60 5.23 -6.78 5.78
C LEU A 60 4.76 -8.06 5.07
N GLN A 61 5.22 -9.23 5.48
CA GLN A 61 4.70 -10.52 5.02
C GLN A 61 3.59 -11.09 5.91
N GLN A 62 3.33 -10.49 7.07
CA GLN A 62 2.24 -10.91 7.95
C GLN A 62 0.88 -10.48 7.40
N GLY A 63 -0.15 -11.28 7.70
CA GLY A 63 -1.55 -10.96 7.37
C GLY A 63 -1.78 -10.63 5.88
N ARG A 64 -2.70 -9.70 5.62
CA ARG A 64 -3.06 -9.24 4.28
C ARG A 64 -2.83 -7.73 4.11
N PRO A 65 -2.57 -7.23 2.89
CA PRO A 65 -2.52 -5.79 2.67
C PRO A 65 -3.91 -5.16 2.90
N VAL A 66 -3.91 -3.90 3.31
CA VAL A 66 -5.13 -3.09 3.38
C VAL A 66 -5.13 -2.14 2.21
N VAL A 67 -6.10 -2.35 1.30
CA VAL A 67 -6.27 -1.58 0.07
C VAL A 67 -7.76 -1.30 -0.11
N ASP A 68 -8.16 -0.05 -0.13
CA ASP A 68 -9.57 0.33 -0.22
C ASP A 68 -10.08 0.40 -1.66
N ILE A 69 -9.18 0.56 -2.65
CA ILE A 69 -9.55 0.91 -4.02
C ILE A 69 -9.09 -0.17 -4.99
N ALA A 70 -10.02 -0.70 -5.77
CA ALA A 70 -9.72 -1.42 -7.00
C ALA A 70 -9.78 -0.44 -8.17
N VAL A 71 -8.79 -0.46 -9.05
CA VAL A 71 -8.78 0.33 -10.29
C VAL A 71 -8.88 -0.62 -11.46
N PHE A 72 -10.01 -0.55 -12.17
CA PHE A 72 -10.20 -1.34 -13.37
C PHE A 72 -9.32 -0.82 -14.51
N HIS A 73 -8.47 -1.69 -15.01
CA HIS A 73 -7.58 -1.43 -16.14
C HIS A 73 -7.77 -2.54 -17.18
N PRO A 74 -8.56 -2.29 -18.24
CA PRO A 74 -8.97 -3.33 -19.18
C PRO A 74 -7.86 -3.79 -20.12
N SER A 75 -6.75 -3.07 -20.20
CA SER A 75 -5.68 -3.37 -21.12
C SER A 75 -4.85 -4.55 -20.66
N GLU A 76 -4.73 -5.54 -21.51
CA GLU A 76 -3.75 -6.63 -21.36
C GLU A 76 -2.35 -6.20 -21.81
N ASN A 77 -2.22 -5.02 -22.42
CA ASN A 77 -0.94 -4.48 -22.86
C ASN A 77 -0.17 -3.88 -21.66
N PRO A 78 0.94 -4.47 -21.24
CA PRO A 78 1.75 -3.97 -20.13
C PRO A 78 2.38 -2.59 -20.39
N GLU A 79 2.45 -2.16 -21.66
CA GLU A 79 2.96 -0.83 -22.02
C GLU A 79 1.93 0.29 -21.79
N GLN A 80 0.66 -0.06 -21.68
CA GLN A 80 -0.38 0.94 -21.40
C GLN A 80 -0.34 1.35 -19.93
N LYS A 81 0.28 2.48 -19.68
CA LYS A 81 0.44 3.03 -18.31
C LYS A 81 -0.92 3.42 -17.72
N ASN A 82 -1.14 2.99 -16.50
CA ASN A 82 -2.24 3.51 -15.70
C ASN A 82 -1.94 4.96 -15.26
N SER A 83 -2.83 5.88 -15.60
CA SER A 83 -2.72 7.30 -15.22
C SER A 83 -3.40 7.62 -13.88
N TYR A 84 -4.12 6.68 -13.28
CA TYR A 84 -4.81 6.91 -12.02
C TYR A 84 -3.82 7.18 -10.88
N ARG A 85 -4.18 8.11 -10.02
CA ARG A 85 -3.48 8.41 -8.78
C ARG A 85 -4.50 8.47 -7.66
N ALA A 86 -4.35 7.60 -6.67
CA ALA A 86 -5.19 7.65 -5.49
C ALA A 86 -4.97 8.95 -4.71
N PRO A 87 -6.00 9.48 -4.05
CA PRO A 87 -5.82 10.54 -3.06
C PRO A 87 -4.87 10.08 -1.95
N ARG A 88 -4.23 11.02 -1.27
CA ARG A 88 -3.34 10.68 -0.15
C ARG A 88 -4.07 9.90 0.93
N GLY A 89 -3.36 8.94 1.52
CA GLY A 89 -3.89 8.09 2.57
C GLY A 89 -4.75 6.94 2.08
N TYR A 90 -4.77 6.71 0.76
CA TYR A 90 -5.41 5.53 0.16
C TYR A 90 -4.42 4.74 -0.66
N LYS A 91 -4.60 3.42 -0.67
CA LYS A 91 -3.88 2.50 -1.55
C LYS A 91 -4.85 1.88 -2.55
N TYR A 92 -4.33 1.49 -3.71
CA TYR A 92 -5.12 0.86 -4.76
C TYR A 92 -4.38 -0.31 -5.40
N ASP A 93 -5.15 -1.27 -5.88
CA ASP A 93 -4.69 -2.34 -6.75
C ASP A 93 -5.28 -2.19 -8.14
N LEU A 94 -4.53 -2.63 -9.15
CA LEU A 94 -5.02 -2.73 -10.52
C LEU A 94 -5.71 -4.08 -10.70
N ILE A 95 -6.91 -4.07 -11.26
CA ILE A 95 -7.64 -5.27 -11.62
C ILE A 95 -7.90 -5.30 -13.12
N ASN A 96 -7.75 -6.48 -13.71
CA ASN A 96 -8.06 -6.72 -15.12
C ASN A 96 -9.53 -7.15 -15.32
N LYS A 97 -9.90 -7.39 -16.59
CA LYS A 97 -11.24 -7.84 -16.96
C LYS A 97 -11.63 -9.13 -16.24
N ASP A 98 -10.74 -10.12 -16.20
CA ASP A 98 -11.03 -11.41 -15.58
C ASP A 98 -11.32 -11.28 -14.07
N ALA A 99 -10.54 -10.47 -13.36
CA ALA A 99 -10.78 -10.19 -11.95
C ALA A 99 -12.11 -9.45 -11.73
N LEU A 100 -12.43 -8.46 -12.58
CA LEU A 100 -13.69 -7.72 -12.48
C LEU A 100 -14.90 -8.62 -12.68
N LEU A 101 -14.88 -9.48 -13.68
CA LEU A 101 -16.00 -10.39 -13.97
C LEU A 101 -16.20 -11.46 -12.90
N LYS A 102 -15.14 -11.84 -12.18
CA LYS A 102 -15.19 -12.78 -11.04
C LYS A 102 -15.51 -12.11 -9.70
N TRP A 103 -15.67 -10.79 -9.66
CA TRP A 103 -16.09 -10.10 -8.44
C TRP A 103 -17.55 -10.47 -8.12
N ASN A 104 -17.74 -11.10 -6.98
CA ASN A 104 -19.06 -11.52 -6.54
C ASN A 104 -19.27 -11.28 -5.03
N PHE A 105 -20.54 -11.37 -4.59
CA PHE A 105 -20.99 -11.08 -3.24
C PHE A 105 -21.46 -12.32 -2.47
N GLU A 106 -21.36 -13.51 -3.07
CA GLU A 106 -21.89 -14.75 -2.46
C GLU A 106 -21.35 -15.03 -1.06
N TYR A 107 -20.16 -14.52 -0.75
CA TYR A 107 -19.48 -14.82 0.51
C TYR A 107 -19.21 -13.59 1.38
N SER A 108 -19.70 -12.43 1.01
CA SER A 108 -19.49 -11.20 1.78
C SER A 108 -20.49 -10.11 1.37
N PRO A 109 -21.16 -9.45 2.34
CA PRO A 109 -22.04 -8.31 2.05
C PRO A 109 -21.32 -7.09 1.45
N LYS A 110 -20.01 -7.15 1.28
CA LYS A 110 -19.19 -6.10 0.67
C LYS A 110 -18.52 -6.50 -0.64
N GLY A 111 -18.86 -7.69 -1.16
CA GLY A 111 -18.19 -8.26 -2.33
C GLY A 111 -16.70 -8.55 -2.07
N LYS A 112 -16.25 -9.72 -2.47
CA LYS A 112 -14.82 -10.07 -2.39
C LYS A 112 -14.31 -10.51 -3.73
N LEU A 113 -13.19 -9.95 -4.13
CA LEU A 113 -12.41 -10.51 -5.21
C LEU A 113 -11.70 -11.80 -4.77
N PRO A 114 -11.41 -12.71 -5.71
CA PRO A 114 -10.53 -13.82 -5.45
C PRO A 114 -9.22 -13.32 -4.83
N GLY A 115 -8.83 -13.86 -3.67
CA GLY A 115 -7.65 -13.37 -2.92
C GLY A 115 -7.98 -12.66 -1.61
N ASN A 116 -9.25 -12.60 -1.24
CA ASN A 116 -9.72 -12.09 0.07
C ASN A 116 -9.43 -10.61 0.32
N GLN A 117 -9.43 -9.77 -0.74
CA GLN A 117 -9.31 -8.31 -0.62
C GLN A 117 -10.70 -7.68 -0.48
N ASP A 118 -10.85 -6.79 0.49
CA ASP A 118 -12.08 -6.04 0.75
C ASP A 118 -11.97 -4.65 0.11
N TYR A 119 -12.12 -4.56 -1.22
CA TYR A 119 -12.22 -3.25 -1.86
C TYR A 119 -13.57 -2.60 -1.54
N ARG A 120 -13.52 -1.30 -1.34
CA ARG A 120 -14.69 -0.48 -0.99
C ARG A 120 -15.09 0.46 -2.11
N ILE A 121 -14.18 0.69 -3.04
CA ILE A 121 -14.34 1.57 -4.20
C ILE A 121 -13.80 0.85 -5.42
N LEU A 122 -14.55 0.94 -6.52
CA LEU A 122 -14.09 0.58 -7.84
C LEU A 122 -13.90 1.87 -8.66
N VAL A 123 -12.70 2.11 -9.15
CA VAL A 123 -12.40 3.20 -10.07
C VAL A 123 -12.34 2.65 -11.49
N VAL A 124 -13.13 3.23 -12.39
CA VAL A 124 -13.13 2.89 -13.81
C VAL A 124 -12.32 3.94 -14.56
N SER A 125 -11.12 3.57 -15.01
CA SER A 125 -10.17 4.51 -15.62
C SER A 125 -10.42 4.79 -17.09
N GLN A 126 -11.33 4.06 -17.73
CA GLN A 126 -11.66 4.17 -19.14
C GLN A 126 -12.98 4.95 -19.36
N PRO A 127 -13.14 5.64 -20.50
CA PRO A 127 -14.43 6.20 -20.88
C PRO A 127 -15.46 5.08 -21.06
N GLU A 128 -16.70 5.31 -20.64
CA GLU A 128 -17.77 4.32 -20.76
C GLU A 128 -17.98 3.84 -22.22
N SER A 129 -17.78 4.72 -23.19
CA SER A 129 -17.87 4.39 -24.61
C SER A 129 -16.89 3.31 -25.08
N SER A 130 -15.79 3.14 -24.39
CA SER A 130 -14.76 2.12 -24.71
C SER A 130 -14.98 0.78 -24.00
N LEU A 131 -15.96 0.70 -23.11
CA LEU A 131 -16.24 -0.53 -22.35
C LEU A 131 -17.13 -1.48 -23.15
N SER A 132 -16.81 -2.78 -23.10
CA SER A 132 -17.67 -3.81 -23.70
C SER A 132 -19.01 -3.93 -22.98
N ALA A 133 -20.02 -4.47 -23.68
CA ALA A 133 -21.34 -4.70 -23.09
C ALA A 133 -21.28 -5.58 -21.82
N GLU A 134 -20.43 -6.58 -21.80
CA GLU A 134 -20.21 -7.47 -20.66
C GLU A 134 -19.69 -6.70 -19.43
N ILE A 135 -18.71 -5.81 -19.64
CA ILE A 135 -18.16 -4.97 -18.57
C ILE A 135 -19.23 -4.03 -18.04
N LYS A 136 -20.00 -3.39 -18.93
CA LYS A 136 -21.10 -2.47 -18.53
C LYS A 136 -22.14 -3.20 -17.68
N ALA A 137 -22.57 -4.40 -18.11
CA ALA A 137 -23.50 -5.20 -17.34
C ALA A 137 -22.96 -5.54 -15.94
N LYS A 138 -21.66 -5.90 -15.84
CA LYS A 138 -21.04 -6.19 -14.57
C LYS A 138 -20.93 -4.96 -13.66
N LEU A 139 -20.65 -3.78 -14.22
CA LEU A 139 -20.63 -2.53 -13.45
C LEU A 139 -22.01 -2.18 -12.89
N GLU A 140 -23.10 -2.40 -13.66
CA GLU A 140 -24.46 -2.21 -13.15
C GLU A 140 -24.80 -3.19 -12.00
N GLU A 141 -24.47 -4.48 -12.16
CA GLU A 141 -24.60 -5.48 -11.09
C GLU A 141 -23.87 -5.01 -9.80
N LEU A 142 -22.62 -4.54 -9.93
CA LEU A 142 -21.85 -4.07 -8.79
C LEU A 142 -22.45 -2.80 -8.15
N ARG A 143 -23.07 -1.90 -8.94
CA ARG A 143 -23.79 -0.72 -8.42
C ARG A 143 -25.03 -1.13 -7.62
N GLU A 144 -25.82 -2.07 -8.14
CA GLU A 144 -27.00 -2.60 -7.47
C GLU A 144 -26.66 -3.25 -6.13
N GLU A 145 -25.51 -3.92 -6.06
CA GLU A 145 -24.96 -4.50 -4.84
C GLU A 145 -24.32 -3.47 -3.88
N GLY A 146 -24.29 -2.21 -4.25
CA GLY A 146 -23.85 -1.10 -3.40
C GLY A 146 -22.34 -0.81 -3.42
N ILE A 147 -21.60 -1.29 -4.40
CA ILE A 147 -20.20 -0.89 -4.59
C ILE A 147 -20.17 0.56 -5.07
N VAL A 148 -19.33 1.36 -4.44
CA VAL A 148 -19.06 2.73 -4.86
C VAL A 148 -18.20 2.70 -6.11
N ILE A 149 -18.78 3.09 -7.27
CA ILE A 149 -18.07 3.15 -8.54
C ILE A 149 -17.77 4.60 -8.87
N ILE A 150 -16.51 4.90 -9.12
CA ILE A 150 -16.01 6.23 -9.50
C ILE A 150 -15.61 6.21 -10.97
N ASP A 151 -16.36 6.94 -11.78
CA ASP A 151 -16.06 7.16 -13.20
C ASP A 151 -15.24 8.45 -13.40
N LYS A 152 -14.71 8.65 -14.60
CA LYS A 152 -14.05 9.91 -14.96
C LYS A 152 -15.06 11.08 -15.00
N PRO A 153 -14.63 12.28 -14.62
CA PRO A 153 -13.30 12.68 -14.12
C PRO A 153 -13.12 12.38 -12.63
N TYR A 154 -11.94 11.86 -12.25
CA TYR A 154 -11.62 11.60 -10.84
C TYR A 154 -11.14 12.87 -10.15
N GLN A 155 -12.03 13.66 -9.62
CA GLN A 155 -11.67 14.90 -8.94
C GLN A 155 -11.77 14.82 -7.42
N ALA A 156 -12.01 13.64 -6.89
CA ALA A 156 -12.14 13.46 -5.45
C ALA A 156 -10.80 13.70 -4.73
N LYS A 157 -10.78 14.65 -3.80
CA LYS A 157 -9.64 14.86 -2.89
C LYS A 157 -9.56 13.76 -1.82
N ASN A 158 -10.68 13.15 -1.51
CA ASN A 158 -10.83 12.00 -0.62
C ASN A 158 -12.17 11.31 -0.91
N PHE A 159 -12.42 10.19 -0.26
CA PHE A 159 -13.65 9.42 -0.39
C PHE A 159 -14.54 9.44 0.87
N SER A 160 -14.30 10.40 1.77
CA SER A 160 -15.07 10.51 3.02
C SER A 160 -16.56 10.75 2.77
N GLN A 161 -16.94 11.39 1.67
CA GLN A 161 -18.33 11.55 1.25
C GLN A 161 -19.07 10.20 1.03
N TYR A 162 -18.33 9.14 0.74
CA TYR A 162 -18.84 7.77 0.61
C TYR A 162 -18.68 6.96 1.90
N GLY A 163 -18.33 7.61 3.03
CA GLY A 163 -18.04 6.93 4.29
C GLY A 163 -16.73 6.17 4.32
N ILE A 164 -15.81 6.46 3.41
CA ILE A 164 -14.52 5.81 3.26
C ILE A 164 -13.41 6.83 3.53
N ASP A 165 -13.04 6.94 4.79
CA ASP A 165 -11.97 7.82 5.22
C ASP A 165 -10.58 7.30 4.82
N PRO A 166 -9.56 8.18 4.69
CA PRO A 166 -8.19 7.77 4.47
C PRO A 166 -7.73 6.73 5.50
N ASP A 167 -6.97 5.74 5.04
CA ASP A 167 -6.39 4.71 5.90
C ASP A 167 -5.38 5.33 6.89
N VAL A 168 -4.58 6.26 6.39
CA VAL A 168 -3.69 7.08 7.21
C VAL A 168 -3.64 8.51 6.68
N ILE A 169 -3.56 9.49 7.58
CA ILE A 169 -3.32 10.89 7.22
C ILE A 169 -1.85 11.19 7.52
N LEU A 170 -1.10 11.51 6.48
CA LEU A 170 0.32 11.83 6.53
C LEU A 170 0.59 13.18 5.84
N PRO A 171 1.65 13.90 6.25
CA PRO A 171 2.15 15.06 5.52
C PRO A 171 2.62 14.68 4.10
N GLU A 172 2.95 15.72 3.30
CA GLU A 172 3.57 15.52 1.98
C GLU A 172 4.91 14.80 2.07
N ASN A 173 5.31 14.15 0.97
CA ASN A 173 6.57 13.41 0.86
C ASN A 173 6.75 12.31 1.92
N MET A 174 5.63 11.74 2.32
CA MET A 174 5.53 10.54 3.12
C MET A 174 4.73 9.48 2.35
N ASP A 175 5.08 8.23 2.52
CA ASP A 175 4.28 7.10 2.01
C ASP A 175 4.21 5.99 3.05
N TYR A 176 3.39 4.97 2.80
CA TYR A 176 3.15 3.91 3.76
C TYR A 176 2.78 2.58 3.11
N ALA A 177 2.91 1.51 3.86
CA ALA A 177 2.20 0.25 3.63
C ALA A 177 1.41 -0.11 4.88
N HIS A 178 0.27 -0.79 4.71
CA HIS A 178 -0.56 -1.28 5.82
C HIS A 178 -0.86 -2.76 5.67
N ARG A 179 -0.64 -3.51 6.74
CA ARG A 179 -0.97 -4.94 6.85
C ARG A 179 -1.94 -5.17 7.97
N LEU A 180 -3.00 -5.93 7.70
CA LEU A 180 -3.96 -6.38 8.69
C LEU A 180 -3.70 -7.83 9.03
N VAL A 181 -3.44 -8.09 10.30
CA VAL A 181 -3.29 -9.44 10.86
C VAL A 181 -4.49 -9.72 11.74
N LEU A 182 -5.17 -10.83 11.47
CA LEU A 182 -6.28 -11.33 12.30
C LEU A 182 -5.77 -12.54 13.07
N GLU A 183 -5.74 -12.44 14.38
CA GLU A 183 -5.32 -13.48 15.32
C GLU A 183 -6.51 -13.91 16.17
N ALA A 184 -6.41 -15.07 16.80
CA ALA A 184 -7.45 -15.54 17.75
C ALA A 184 -7.68 -14.54 18.90
N THR A 185 -6.65 -13.79 19.27
CA THR A 185 -6.67 -12.78 20.34
C THR A 185 -7.14 -11.41 19.87
N GLY A 186 -7.36 -11.22 18.58
CA GLY A 186 -7.85 -9.97 18.03
C GLY A 186 -7.21 -9.52 16.72
N ARG A 187 -7.31 -8.23 16.46
CA ARG A 187 -6.80 -7.56 15.27
C ARG A 187 -5.49 -6.83 15.60
N LYS A 188 -4.56 -6.89 14.65
CA LYS A 188 -3.32 -6.12 14.66
C LYS A 188 -3.15 -5.41 13.32
N ASP A 189 -3.00 -4.11 13.34
CA ASP A 189 -2.73 -3.27 12.19
C ASP A 189 -1.23 -2.88 12.21
N ILE A 190 -0.50 -3.23 11.16
CA ILE A 190 0.93 -2.96 11.01
C ILE A 190 1.09 -1.90 9.91
N TYR A 191 1.46 -0.71 10.31
CA TYR A 191 1.80 0.37 9.39
C TYR A 191 3.31 0.51 9.26
N PHE A 192 3.80 0.57 8.04
CA PHE A 192 5.17 0.92 7.71
C PHE A 192 5.15 2.31 7.08
N LEU A 193 5.79 3.28 7.71
CA LEU A 193 5.84 4.67 7.25
C LEU A 193 7.25 5.00 6.78
N ILE A 194 7.35 5.80 5.71
CA ILE A 194 8.62 6.24 5.15
C ILE A 194 8.65 7.76 4.97
N ASN A 195 9.79 8.36 5.31
CA ASN A 195 10.15 9.72 4.96
C ASN A 195 10.91 9.71 3.64
N GLN A 196 10.34 10.33 2.60
CA GLN A 196 10.93 10.36 1.25
C GLN A 196 11.90 11.54 1.06
N GLU A 197 12.14 12.34 2.10
CA GLU A 197 13.01 13.52 2.02
C GLU A 197 14.35 13.29 2.70
N ASN A 198 15.37 13.92 2.17
CA ASN A 198 16.73 13.95 2.76
C ASN A 198 16.82 15.00 3.89
N LYS A 199 15.85 14.97 4.79
CA LYS A 199 15.85 15.79 6.02
C LYS A 199 15.04 15.10 7.11
N GLU A 200 15.42 15.40 8.36
CA GLU A 200 14.64 14.97 9.52
C GLU A 200 13.27 15.64 9.54
N ARG A 201 12.26 14.90 9.96
CA ARG A 201 10.88 15.36 10.03
C ARG A 201 10.21 14.97 11.34
N GLN A 202 9.64 15.95 11.99
CA GLN A 202 8.65 15.74 13.03
C GLN A 202 7.26 15.78 12.41
N ILE A 203 6.50 14.71 12.56
CA ILE A 203 5.20 14.55 11.93
C ILE A 203 4.14 14.11 12.94
N THR A 204 2.90 14.44 12.62
CA THR A 204 1.73 13.84 13.26
C THR A 204 1.07 12.93 12.23
N ALA A 205 0.98 11.65 12.53
CA ALA A 205 0.28 10.65 11.75
C ALA A 205 -1.06 10.32 12.40
N THR A 206 -2.13 10.20 11.60
CA THR A 206 -3.46 9.82 12.09
C THR A 206 -3.88 8.53 11.39
N PHE A 207 -4.08 7.46 12.15
CA PHE A 207 -4.38 6.12 11.66
C PHE A 207 -5.86 5.81 11.78
N ARG A 208 -6.42 5.14 10.78
CA ARG A 208 -7.74 4.52 10.85
C ARG A 208 -7.62 3.18 11.56
N THR A 209 -8.29 3.01 12.67
CA THR A 209 -8.28 1.76 13.42
C THR A 209 -9.58 0.98 13.18
N GLY A 210 -9.47 -0.26 12.76
CA GLY A 210 -10.60 -1.16 12.56
C GLY A 210 -11.61 -0.70 11.50
N THR A 211 -12.86 -1.08 11.69
CA THR A 211 -14.03 -0.59 10.94
C THR A 211 -14.62 0.68 11.57
N SER A 212 -14.12 1.09 12.69
CA SER A 212 -14.56 2.21 13.51
C SER A 212 -14.03 3.54 12.98
N ARG A 213 -14.76 4.63 13.25
CA ARG A 213 -14.30 6.01 13.02
C ARG A 213 -13.25 6.46 14.04
N ILE A 214 -12.82 5.56 14.94
CA ILE A 214 -11.79 5.86 15.92
C ILE A 214 -10.47 6.03 15.16
N ARG A 215 -9.81 7.14 15.39
CA ARG A 215 -8.51 7.46 14.82
C ARG A 215 -7.48 7.53 15.92
N GLN A 216 -6.33 6.92 15.71
CA GLN A 216 -5.20 7.06 16.61
C GLN A 216 -4.22 8.07 16.05
N ILE A 217 -3.83 9.04 16.90
CA ILE A 217 -2.91 10.12 16.54
C ILE A 217 -1.57 9.83 17.19
N VAL A 218 -0.51 9.85 16.39
CA VAL A 218 0.85 9.53 16.84
C VAL A 218 1.82 10.60 16.34
N ASN A 219 2.61 11.14 17.26
CA ASN A 219 3.72 12.04 16.92
C ASN A 219 4.99 11.21 16.72
N LEU A 220 5.66 11.40 15.60
CA LEU A 220 6.84 10.66 15.21
C LEU A 220 7.96 11.61 14.81
N ASN A 221 9.19 11.18 15.08
CA ASN A 221 10.39 11.82 14.56
C ASN A 221 11.10 10.85 13.63
N LEU A 222 11.18 11.18 12.35
CA LEU A 222 11.83 10.36 11.33
C LEU A 222 13.09 11.09 10.83
N PRO A 223 14.25 10.42 10.86
CA PRO A 223 15.45 10.98 10.23
C PRO A 223 15.27 11.14 8.72
N ALA A 224 16.24 11.76 8.06
CA ALA A 224 16.33 11.80 6.61
C ALA A 224 16.21 10.38 6.03
N TYR A 225 15.34 10.18 5.04
CA TYR A 225 15.01 8.86 4.47
C TYR A 225 14.71 7.78 5.52
N GLY A 226 14.24 8.20 6.69
CA GLY A 226 13.91 7.29 7.79
C GLY A 226 12.60 6.54 7.55
N SER A 227 12.49 5.41 8.21
CA SER A 227 11.27 4.60 8.21
C SER A 227 10.94 4.09 9.61
N VAL A 228 9.67 3.77 9.86
CA VAL A 228 9.19 3.30 11.15
C VAL A 228 8.00 2.37 10.98
N PHE A 229 7.91 1.37 11.84
CA PHE A 229 6.69 0.59 12.01
C PHE A 229 5.87 1.16 13.17
N VAL A 230 4.57 1.32 12.94
CA VAL A 230 3.58 1.59 13.96
C VAL A 230 2.62 0.41 13.98
N ILE A 231 2.57 -0.28 15.09
CA ILE A 231 1.75 -1.48 15.27
C ILE A 231 0.65 -1.14 16.27
N LEU A 232 -0.60 -1.27 15.83
CA LEU A 232 -1.79 -0.98 16.62
C LEU A 232 -2.55 -2.27 16.88
N SER A 233 -2.80 -2.59 18.15
CA SER A 233 -3.55 -3.76 18.59
C SER A 233 -4.89 -3.39 19.21
N ASN A 234 -5.83 -4.35 19.33
CA ASN A 234 -7.21 -4.12 19.82
C ASN A 234 -7.34 -3.52 21.23
N ARG A 235 -6.27 -3.47 22.01
CA ARG A 235 -6.29 -3.08 23.44
C ARG A 235 -5.61 -1.75 23.71
N ASP A 236 -5.68 -0.83 22.77
CA ASP A 236 -4.94 0.45 22.83
C ASP A 236 -3.41 0.27 22.99
N ASP A 237 -2.92 -0.93 22.73
CA ASP A 237 -1.51 -1.23 22.74
C ASP A 237 -0.89 -0.80 21.42
N MET A 238 0.03 0.15 21.52
CA MET A 238 0.76 0.70 20.38
C MET A 238 2.25 0.45 20.56
N GLN A 239 2.85 -0.11 19.53
CA GLN A 239 4.29 -0.28 19.46
C GLN A 239 4.87 0.54 18.32
N ILE A 240 5.94 1.26 18.58
CA ILE A 240 6.71 2.00 17.58
C ILE A 240 8.07 1.33 17.47
N ILE A 241 8.35 0.78 16.29
CA ILE A 241 9.59 0.05 16.02
C ILE A 241 10.37 0.77 14.93
N SER A 242 11.50 1.34 15.28
CA SER A 242 12.43 1.89 14.30
C SER A 242 13.28 0.78 13.76
N PRO A 243 13.25 0.49 12.46
CA PRO A 243 14.20 -0.39 11.81
C PRO A 243 15.62 0.15 12.03
N ALA A 244 16.60 -0.74 12.09
CA ALA A 244 17.99 -0.39 12.41
C ALA A 244 18.45 0.84 11.61
N LYS A 245 19.12 1.77 12.30
CA LYS A 245 19.72 2.93 11.66
C LYS A 245 20.85 2.46 10.75
N LEU A 246 20.62 2.55 9.44
CA LEU A 246 21.72 2.48 8.48
C LEU A 246 22.41 3.87 8.48
N PRO A 247 23.73 3.92 8.44
CA PRO A 247 24.40 5.19 8.17
C PRO A 247 23.87 5.74 6.85
N LEU A 248 23.39 6.96 6.88
CA LEU A 248 22.96 7.68 5.68
C LEU A 248 24.19 8.34 5.02
N PRO A 249 24.16 8.52 3.71
CA PRO A 249 25.24 9.19 3.00
C PRO A 249 25.43 10.63 3.43
#